data_b21451794b5f8b7c53e127a232485287
#
_entry.id   b21451794b5f8b7c53e127a232485287
#
_cell.length_a   1.000
_cell.length_b   1.000
_cell.length_c   1.000
_cell.angle_alpha   90.00
_cell.angle_beta   90.00
_cell.angle_gamma   90.00
#
_symmetry.space_group_name_H-M   'P 1'
#
loop_
_entity.id
_entity.type
_entity.pdbx_description
1 polymer ?
#
loop_
_entity_poly.entity_id
_entity_poly.type
_entity_poly.pdbx_seq_one_letter_code
_entity_poly.pdbx_strand_id
1 'polypeptide(L)'
;MGVACRLANRGRSRGGPWEAGRVPDDLLIARNPDPDSTLPFLVRIPLGERGIVVKAKKPWPRESKVYCHRAEEWPADPEILERLAVRSCTRRGPAIDLVLARARENRSQLVLARARGREVIFWQSPRTAKQARPAVRVPTARAHGLVLDVLVDTAEKYPYTFTAQQATTRRRRLPAGDYAVLLQDRVVAAVERKSTADLVGSLLSGKLTYALAELTALPRAAVVVEDRYSRLFTLDHAPGARAVEALAEAQARFPAVPIVFCETRPLAQEWTYRWLGACLAELTATADTRDLETTFAAGDPLPTPPVDPAAVRAWARDNGLTVSDRGRVPAAVLNAYTARDDPLVHLSSRSGATPGPVPAVASP
;
A
#
# COMPACT_ATOMS: atom_id res chain seq x y z
N MET A 1 5.95 55.91 23.61
CA MET A 1 5.94 55.83 22.14
C MET A 1 6.26 54.39 21.74
N GLY A 2 5.24 53.63 21.51
CA GLY A 2 5.36 52.22 21.12
C GLY A 2 5.25 52.06 19.60
N VAL A 3 6.19 51.34 19.02
CA VAL A 3 6.15 50.94 17.59
C VAL A 3 5.76 49.47 17.55
N ALA A 4 4.53 49.23 17.11
CA ALA A 4 4.03 47.90 16.83
C ALA A 4 4.54 47.43 15.46
N CYS A 5 5.39 46.41 15.46
CA CYS A 5 5.86 45.75 14.24
C CYS A 5 4.83 44.68 13.79
N ARG A 6 4.10 44.97 12.71
CA ARG A 6 3.22 43.99 12.04
C ARG A 6 4.08 43.13 11.14
N LEU A 7 4.29 41.88 11.49
CA LEU A 7 4.84 40.89 10.60
C LEU A 7 3.73 40.38 9.65
N ALA A 8 3.84 40.78 8.40
CA ALA A 8 3.02 40.25 7.31
C ALA A 8 3.50 38.83 6.95
N ASN A 9 2.66 37.85 7.17
CA ASN A 9 2.87 36.45 6.77
C ASN A 9 2.58 36.32 5.26
N ARG A 10 3.62 36.36 4.42
CA ARG A 10 3.57 35.95 3.03
C ARG A 10 4.63 34.89 2.79
N GLY A 11 4.22 33.65 2.82
CA GLY A 11 5.04 32.50 2.46
C GLY A 11 4.17 31.35 1.97
N ARG A 12 3.69 31.43 0.69
CA ARG A 12 3.20 30.23 0.02
C ARG A 12 4.39 29.36 -0.34
N SER A 13 4.71 28.38 0.47
CA SER A 13 5.58 27.29 0.08
C SER A 13 4.80 26.36 -0.84
N ARG A 14 5.32 26.17 -2.05
CA ARG A 14 4.86 25.14 -2.99
C ARG A 14 5.27 23.78 -2.39
N GLY A 15 4.37 23.13 -1.66
CA GLY A 15 4.55 21.75 -1.19
C GLY A 15 4.63 20.81 -2.37
N GLY A 16 5.67 19.98 -2.41
CA GLY A 16 5.78 18.85 -3.33
C GLY A 16 4.75 17.76 -2.99
N PRO A 17 4.54 16.76 -3.85
CA PRO A 17 3.49 15.74 -3.70
C PRO A 17 3.66 14.75 -2.53
N TRP A 18 4.56 15.00 -1.57
CA TRP A 18 4.97 14.08 -0.50
C TRP A 18 4.81 14.65 0.91
N GLU A 19 3.90 15.55 1.14
CA GLU A 19 3.67 16.06 2.49
C GLU A 19 3.22 14.91 3.44
N ALA A 20 4.20 14.21 3.97
CA ALA A 20 4.05 13.47 5.21
C ALA A 20 3.91 14.51 6.33
N GLY A 21 2.66 14.85 6.75
CA GLY A 21 2.47 15.73 7.89
C GLY A 21 1.27 16.66 7.87
N ARG A 22 0.40 16.61 6.86
CA ARG A 22 -0.87 17.33 6.99
C ARG A 22 -1.72 16.66 8.05
N VAL A 23 -2.01 17.40 9.13
CA VAL A 23 -3.00 16.97 10.13
C VAL A 23 -4.31 16.78 9.37
N PRO A 24 -4.93 15.59 9.41
CA PRO A 24 -6.18 15.36 8.73
C PRO A 24 -7.24 16.35 9.21
N ASP A 25 -8.12 16.79 8.32
CA ASP A 25 -9.30 17.54 8.70
C ASP A 25 -10.13 16.75 9.72
N ASP A 26 -11.05 17.42 10.43
CA ASP A 26 -11.89 16.76 11.41
C ASP A 26 -12.84 15.74 10.77
N LEU A 27 -13.13 14.67 11.48
CA LEU A 27 -14.29 13.82 11.21
C LEU A 27 -15.55 14.62 11.58
N LEU A 28 -16.46 14.76 10.62
CA LEU A 28 -17.72 15.47 10.83
C LEU A 28 -18.88 14.48 10.83
N ILE A 29 -19.76 14.62 11.81
CA ILE A 29 -21.02 13.89 11.88
C ILE A 29 -22.14 14.91 11.84
N ALA A 30 -23.03 14.78 10.87
CA ALA A 30 -24.17 15.66 10.67
C ALA A 30 -25.47 14.88 10.65
N ARG A 31 -26.59 15.59 10.82
CA ARG A 31 -27.90 15.02 10.56
C ARG A 31 -28.08 14.83 9.06
N ASN A 32 -28.69 13.70 8.67
CA ASN A 32 -29.10 13.50 7.30
C ASN A 32 -30.28 14.44 6.99
N PRO A 33 -30.17 15.31 5.98
CA PRO A 33 -31.25 16.25 5.64
C PRO A 33 -32.48 15.57 5.05
N ASP A 34 -32.39 14.32 4.60
CA ASP A 34 -33.50 13.52 4.10
C ASP A 34 -34.32 12.98 5.29
N PRO A 35 -35.55 13.53 5.55
CA PRO A 35 -36.35 13.11 6.70
C PRO A 35 -36.92 11.69 6.58
N ASP A 36 -37.03 11.17 5.35
CA ASP A 36 -37.54 9.83 5.07
C ASP A 36 -36.47 8.75 5.15
N SER A 37 -35.22 9.15 5.30
CA SER A 37 -34.08 8.22 5.38
C SER A 37 -34.08 7.45 6.71
N THR A 38 -33.98 6.12 6.62
CA THR A 38 -33.74 5.25 7.78
C THR A 38 -32.33 5.37 8.36
N LEU A 39 -31.45 6.18 7.72
CA LEU A 39 -30.05 6.43 8.08
C LEU A 39 -29.89 7.90 8.50
N PRO A 40 -30.11 8.21 9.79
CA PRO A 40 -30.24 9.60 10.25
C PRO A 40 -28.93 10.38 10.33
N PHE A 41 -27.77 9.73 10.10
CA PHE A 41 -26.49 10.38 10.21
C PHE A 41 -25.74 10.40 8.87
N LEU A 42 -25.15 11.55 8.56
CA LEU A 42 -24.10 11.69 7.56
C LEU A 42 -22.75 11.75 8.28
N VAL A 43 -21.77 10.99 7.79
CA VAL A 43 -20.41 10.98 8.32
C VAL A 43 -19.45 11.33 7.21
N ARG A 44 -18.72 12.45 7.36
CA ARG A 44 -17.63 12.84 6.47
C ARG A 44 -16.30 12.42 7.07
N ILE A 45 -15.65 11.48 6.43
CA ILE A 45 -14.34 10.93 6.81
C ILE A 45 -13.27 11.73 6.05
N PRO A 46 -12.26 12.31 6.72
CA PRO A 46 -11.28 13.19 6.11
C PRO A 46 -10.17 12.38 5.41
N LEU A 47 -10.52 11.67 4.35
CA LEU A 47 -9.58 10.97 3.47
C LEU A 47 -9.45 11.75 2.17
N GLY A 48 -8.23 12.23 1.86
CA GLY A 48 -7.97 13.09 0.72
C GLY A 48 -8.48 14.53 0.89
N GLU A 49 -8.70 15.25 -0.20
CA GLU A 49 -9.09 16.67 -0.17
C GLU A 49 -10.61 16.86 0.05
N ARG A 50 -11.41 16.02 -0.57
CA ARG A 50 -12.89 16.10 -0.49
C ARG A 50 -13.48 15.35 0.69
N GLY A 51 -12.77 14.31 1.14
CA GLY A 51 -13.26 13.35 2.11
C GLY A 51 -14.26 12.35 1.51
N ILE A 52 -14.64 11.37 2.31
CA ILE A 52 -15.64 10.35 1.95
C ILE A 52 -16.88 10.57 2.82
N VAL A 53 -18.05 10.60 2.19
CA VAL A 53 -19.32 10.80 2.88
C VAL A 53 -20.13 9.52 2.84
N VAL A 54 -20.59 9.08 4.01
CA VAL A 54 -21.46 7.91 4.15
C VAL A 54 -22.70 8.23 4.98
N LYS A 55 -23.82 7.59 4.63
CA LYS A 55 -25.03 7.55 5.46
C LYS A 55 -24.91 6.40 6.45
N ALA A 56 -25.21 6.63 7.73
CA ALA A 56 -25.09 5.64 8.78
C ALA A 56 -26.30 5.66 9.75
N LYS A 57 -26.59 4.49 10.32
CA LYS A 57 -27.64 4.37 11.35
C LYS A 57 -27.19 4.83 12.74
N LYS A 58 -25.87 4.82 12.98
CA LYS A 58 -25.25 5.19 14.27
C LYS A 58 -24.04 6.09 14.02
N PRO A 59 -23.78 7.06 14.91
CA PRO A 59 -22.69 8.03 14.73
C PRO A 59 -21.29 7.45 14.96
N TRP A 60 -21.21 6.33 15.71
CA TRP A 60 -19.91 5.69 16.00
C TRP A 60 -20.08 4.19 16.33
N PRO A 61 -19.26 3.28 15.75
CA PRO A 61 -19.32 1.86 16.04
C PRO A 61 -18.54 1.54 17.33
N ARG A 62 -19.21 1.25 18.42
CA ARG A 62 -18.56 0.89 19.71
C ARG A 62 -18.15 -0.58 19.75
N GLU A 63 -19.09 -1.51 19.59
CA GLU A 63 -18.84 -2.95 19.77
C GLU A 63 -19.13 -3.80 18.52
N SER A 64 -19.88 -3.30 17.59
CA SER A 64 -20.35 -4.03 16.41
C SER A 64 -20.07 -3.26 15.11
N LYS A 65 -20.37 -3.91 14.01
CA LYS A 65 -20.37 -3.28 12.68
C LYS A 65 -21.60 -2.39 12.53
N VAL A 66 -21.40 -1.24 11.92
CA VAL A 66 -22.47 -0.37 11.42
C VAL A 66 -22.40 -0.41 9.90
N TYR A 67 -23.46 -0.91 9.26
CA TYR A 67 -23.58 -0.87 7.81
C TYR A 67 -23.87 0.56 7.38
N CYS A 68 -23.18 0.99 6.34
CA CYS A 68 -23.24 2.33 5.79
C CYS A 68 -23.64 2.26 4.32
N HIS A 69 -24.16 3.38 3.79
CA HIS A 69 -24.42 3.58 2.37
C HIS A 69 -23.67 4.81 1.91
N ARG A 70 -23.36 4.88 0.62
CA ARG A 70 -22.79 6.10 0.04
C ARG A 70 -23.74 7.27 0.22
N ALA A 71 -23.19 8.44 0.45
CA ALA A 71 -23.85 9.70 0.24
C ALA A 71 -23.21 10.38 -0.98
N GLU A 72 -24.02 10.95 -1.85
CA GLU A 72 -23.56 11.58 -3.08
C GLU A 72 -22.75 12.84 -2.78
N GLU A 73 -23.24 13.66 -1.83
CA GLU A 73 -22.62 14.93 -1.49
C GLU A 73 -22.71 15.21 0.01
N TRP A 74 -21.83 16.08 0.46
CA TRP A 74 -21.92 16.70 1.78
C TRP A 74 -22.81 17.95 1.64
N PRO A 75 -23.85 18.13 2.48
CA PRO A 75 -24.73 19.28 2.39
C PRO A 75 -23.99 20.62 2.44
N ALA A 76 -24.48 21.62 1.72
CA ALA A 76 -23.90 22.96 1.75
C ALA A 76 -24.03 23.63 3.14
N ASP A 77 -25.16 23.37 3.82
CA ASP A 77 -25.43 23.85 5.18
C ASP A 77 -25.77 22.64 6.08
N PRO A 78 -24.77 21.90 6.57
CA PRO A 78 -24.97 20.69 7.35
C PRO A 78 -25.31 21.01 8.81
N GLU A 79 -26.34 20.40 9.37
CA GLU A 79 -26.55 20.37 10.82
C GLU A 79 -25.49 19.50 11.49
N ILE A 80 -24.36 20.08 11.88
CA ILE A 80 -23.24 19.38 12.51
C ILE A 80 -23.62 18.96 13.93
N LEU A 81 -23.64 17.65 14.18
CA LEU A 81 -23.91 17.08 15.50
C LEU A 81 -22.62 16.87 16.30
N GLU A 82 -21.55 16.41 15.62
CA GLU A 82 -20.25 16.19 16.24
C GLU A 82 -19.12 16.60 15.28
N ARG A 83 -18.08 17.20 15.85
CA ARG A 83 -16.80 17.47 15.18
C ARG A 83 -15.70 16.82 16.00
N LEU A 84 -14.99 15.88 15.41
CA LEU A 84 -13.99 15.06 16.11
C LEU A 84 -12.63 15.23 15.45
N ALA A 85 -11.68 15.77 16.19
CA ALA A 85 -10.31 15.94 15.71
C ALA A 85 -9.68 14.57 15.38
N VAL A 86 -9.09 14.45 14.20
CA VAL A 86 -8.48 13.22 13.70
C VAL A 86 -6.96 13.29 13.87
N ARG A 87 -6.40 12.25 14.46
CA ARG A 87 -4.96 12.07 14.61
C ARG A 87 -4.35 11.38 13.38
N SER A 88 -5.08 10.46 12.78
CA SER A 88 -4.66 9.71 11.58
C SER A 88 -5.87 9.18 10.82
N CYS A 89 -5.86 9.34 9.50
CA CYS A 89 -6.81 8.75 8.58
C CYS A 89 -6.03 8.18 7.38
N THR A 90 -5.95 6.85 7.28
CA THR A 90 -5.13 6.19 6.26
C THR A 90 -5.89 5.06 5.59
N ARG A 91 -5.73 4.94 4.27
CA ARG A 91 -6.32 3.86 3.49
C ARG A 91 -5.35 2.67 3.39
N ARG A 92 -5.86 1.46 3.55
CA ARG A 92 -5.14 0.20 3.31
C ARG A 92 -6.01 -0.74 2.48
N GLY A 93 -5.79 -0.74 1.18
CA GLY A 93 -6.63 -1.51 0.27
C GLY A 93 -8.12 -1.13 0.43
N PRO A 94 -9.01 -2.09 0.75
CA PRO A 94 -10.43 -1.82 0.91
C PRO A 94 -10.80 -1.18 2.26
N ALA A 95 -9.84 -0.92 3.15
CA ALA A 95 -10.09 -0.41 4.49
C ALA A 95 -9.48 0.99 4.69
N ILE A 96 -10.21 1.84 5.41
CA ILE A 96 -9.76 3.15 5.88
C ILE A 96 -9.66 3.07 7.39
N ASP A 97 -8.43 3.16 7.91
CA ASP A 97 -8.14 3.20 9.34
C ASP A 97 -8.25 4.64 9.84
N LEU A 98 -9.03 4.84 10.89
CA LEU A 98 -9.29 6.14 11.50
C LEU A 98 -8.89 6.14 12.97
N VAL A 99 -8.09 7.12 13.37
CA VAL A 99 -7.68 7.36 14.75
C VAL A 99 -8.04 8.78 15.15
N LEU A 100 -8.94 8.91 16.11
CA LEU A 100 -9.36 10.21 16.67
C LEU A 100 -8.41 10.69 17.76
N ALA A 101 -8.37 12.00 17.98
CA ALA A 101 -7.57 12.66 19.01
C ALA A 101 -8.25 12.64 20.39
N ARG A 102 -8.89 11.52 20.76
CA ARG A 102 -9.54 11.33 22.06
C ARG A 102 -8.96 10.11 22.79
N ALA A 103 -9.12 10.05 24.12
CA ALA A 103 -8.49 9.02 24.95
C ALA A 103 -9.12 7.62 24.79
N ARG A 104 -10.44 7.54 24.65
CA ARG A 104 -11.19 6.27 24.57
C ARG A 104 -11.94 6.18 23.24
N GLU A 105 -12.20 4.94 22.80
CA GLU A 105 -12.95 4.65 21.55
C GLU A 105 -12.42 5.47 20.37
N ASN A 106 -11.11 5.63 20.30
CA ASN A 106 -10.45 6.53 19.35
C ASN A 106 -10.10 5.86 18.02
N ARG A 107 -10.29 4.54 17.90
CA ARG A 107 -9.92 3.77 16.70
C ARG A 107 -11.13 3.13 16.07
N SER A 108 -11.20 3.21 14.75
CA SER A 108 -12.21 2.51 13.95
C SER A 108 -11.70 2.28 12.54
N GLN A 109 -12.46 1.49 11.78
CA GLN A 109 -12.14 1.14 10.41
C GLN A 109 -13.41 1.20 9.57
N LEU A 110 -13.40 1.97 8.48
CA LEU A 110 -14.40 1.89 7.43
C LEU A 110 -13.91 0.90 6.38
N VAL A 111 -14.71 -0.09 6.04
CA VAL A 111 -14.38 -1.12 5.06
C VAL A 111 -15.33 -1.01 3.87
N LEU A 112 -14.70 -0.91 2.69
CA LEU A 112 -15.34 -0.83 1.39
C LEU A 112 -15.09 -2.18 0.70
N ALA A 113 -16.12 -3.01 0.56
CA ALA A 113 -15.97 -4.37 0.05
C ALA A 113 -17.06 -4.73 -0.95
N ARG A 114 -16.81 -5.78 -1.74
CA ARG A 114 -17.84 -6.46 -2.53
C ARG A 114 -18.12 -7.81 -1.90
N ALA A 115 -19.39 -8.10 -1.67
CA ALA A 115 -19.84 -9.39 -1.20
C ALA A 115 -21.03 -9.85 -2.06
N ARG A 116 -20.91 -11.05 -2.65
CA ARG A 116 -21.96 -11.63 -3.51
C ARG A 116 -22.40 -10.70 -4.65
N GLY A 117 -21.42 -10.05 -5.30
CA GLY A 117 -21.66 -9.12 -6.42
C GLY A 117 -22.22 -7.75 -6.03
N ARG A 118 -22.48 -7.50 -4.73
CA ARG A 118 -23.00 -6.22 -4.22
C ARG A 118 -21.94 -5.47 -3.43
N GLU A 119 -21.99 -4.15 -3.52
CA GLU A 119 -21.19 -3.28 -2.68
C GLU A 119 -21.66 -3.37 -1.23
N VAL A 120 -20.70 -3.48 -0.30
CA VAL A 120 -20.96 -3.49 1.14
C VAL A 120 -19.98 -2.53 1.80
N ILE A 121 -20.54 -1.49 2.41
CA ILE A 121 -19.77 -0.52 3.19
C ILE A 121 -20.14 -0.75 4.66
N PHE A 122 -19.14 -0.93 5.51
CA PHE A 122 -19.39 -1.03 6.95
C PHE A 122 -18.28 -0.38 7.77
N TRP A 123 -18.69 0.23 8.85
CA TRP A 123 -17.85 0.86 9.83
C TRP A 123 -17.76 -0.01 11.07
N GLN A 124 -16.55 -0.32 11.54
CA GLN A 124 -16.34 -1.26 12.65
C GLN A 124 -15.29 -0.77 13.64
N SER A 125 -15.41 -1.22 14.91
CA SER A 125 -14.37 -1.03 15.92
C SER A 125 -13.19 -1.99 15.71
N PRO A 126 -11.99 -1.71 16.29
CA PRO A 126 -10.83 -2.62 16.20
C PRO A 126 -11.11 -4.00 16.79
N ARG A 127 -11.97 -4.07 17.82
CA ARG A 127 -12.39 -5.34 18.43
C ARG A 127 -13.11 -6.22 17.43
N THR A 128 -14.09 -5.65 16.73
CA THR A 128 -14.84 -6.36 15.69
C THR A 128 -13.95 -6.72 14.50
N ALA A 129 -13.03 -5.82 14.09
CA ALA A 129 -12.06 -6.08 13.03
C ALA A 129 -11.12 -7.24 13.38
N LYS A 130 -10.68 -7.33 14.64
CA LYS A 130 -9.84 -8.43 15.12
C LYS A 130 -10.57 -9.77 15.10
N GLN A 131 -11.83 -9.80 15.51
CA GLN A 131 -12.66 -11.02 15.48
C GLN A 131 -12.96 -11.50 14.07
N ALA A 132 -13.11 -10.58 13.12
CA ALA A 132 -13.38 -10.90 11.72
C ALA A 132 -12.13 -11.34 10.92
N ARG A 133 -10.92 -11.16 11.45
CA ARG A 133 -9.71 -11.64 10.79
C ARG A 133 -9.63 -13.15 10.93
N PRO A 134 -9.67 -13.92 9.83
CA PRO A 134 -9.34 -15.32 9.91
C PRO A 134 -7.93 -15.46 10.46
N ALA A 135 -7.69 -16.49 11.28
CA ALA A 135 -6.35 -16.86 11.74
C ALA A 135 -5.53 -17.43 10.57
N VAL A 136 -5.21 -16.59 9.60
CA VAL A 136 -4.44 -16.98 8.43
C VAL A 136 -2.97 -16.94 8.81
N ARG A 137 -2.35 -18.10 8.83
CA ARG A 137 -0.90 -18.24 8.82
C ARG A 137 -0.42 -17.67 7.48
N VAL A 138 0.12 -16.46 7.48
CA VAL A 138 0.64 -15.81 6.26
C VAL A 138 1.81 -16.65 5.76
N PRO A 139 1.74 -17.26 4.57
CA PRO A 139 2.89 -17.95 3.99
C PRO A 139 4.03 -16.95 3.78
N THR A 140 5.27 -17.41 3.95
CA THR A 140 6.51 -16.62 3.93
C THR A 140 6.75 -15.83 2.62
N ALA A 141 6.08 -16.15 1.53
CA ALA A 141 6.35 -15.65 0.19
C ALA A 141 5.43 -14.50 -0.31
N ARG A 142 4.77 -13.74 0.57
CA ARG A 142 3.82 -12.70 0.14
C ARG A 142 4.31 -11.30 0.46
N ALA A 143 4.64 -10.52 -0.56
CA ALA A 143 4.63 -9.07 -0.47
C ALA A 143 3.22 -8.58 -0.80
N HIS A 144 2.36 -8.42 0.20
CA HIS A 144 1.02 -7.80 0.08
C HIS A 144 0.11 -8.36 -1.05
N GLY A 145 0.32 -9.61 -1.48
CA GLY A 145 -0.49 -10.26 -2.52
C GLY A 145 -0.17 -9.84 -3.95
N LEU A 146 0.85 -9.02 -4.16
CA LEU A 146 1.28 -8.55 -5.47
C LEU A 146 2.38 -9.44 -6.05
N VAL A 147 2.39 -9.63 -7.38
CA VAL A 147 3.59 -10.06 -8.11
C VAL A 147 4.46 -8.82 -8.26
N LEU A 148 5.61 -8.83 -7.59
CA LEU A 148 6.49 -7.68 -7.56
C LEU A 148 7.40 -7.68 -8.79
N ASP A 149 7.39 -6.60 -9.57
CA ASP A 149 8.37 -6.38 -10.63
C ASP A 149 9.51 -5.52 -10.08
N VAL A 150 10.61 -6.19 -9.71
CA VAL A 150 11.76 -5.56 -9.07
C VAL A 150 12.76 -5.14 -10.13
N LEU A 151 13.07 -3.85 -10.19
CA LEU A 151 14.19 -3.34 -10.95
C LEU A 151 15.49 -3.57 -10.17
N VAL A 152 16.51 -4.00 -10.87
CA VAL A 152 17.87 -4.20 -10.36
C VAL A 152 18.79 -3.24 -11.09
N ASP A 153 19.56 -2.44 -10.35
CA ASP A 153 20.52 -1.53 -10.98
C ASP A 153 21.53 -2.29 -11.85
N THR A 154 21.89 -1.70 -12.97
CA THR A 154 22.87 -2.30 -13.90
C THR A 154 24.25 -2.43 -13.30
N ALA A 155 24.62 -1.60 -12.31
CA ALA A 155 25.89 -1.65 -11.62
C ALA A 155 25.95 -2.75 -10.53
N GLU A 156 24.81 -3.31 -10.08
CA GLU A 156 24.81 -4.38 -9.10
C GLU A 156 25.36 -5.68 -9.68
N LYS A 157 26.54 -6.10 -9.19
CA LYS A 157 27.27 -7.26 -9.73
C LYS A 157 26.73 -8.59 -9.26
N TYR A 158 26.20 -8.64 -8.04
CA TYR A 158 25.71 -9.86 -7.38
C TYR A 158 24.26 -9.68 -6.91
N PRO A 159 23.30 -9.58 -7.83
CA PRO A 159 21.93 -9.25 -7.48
C PRO A 159 21.25 -10.38 -6.69
N TYR A 160 20.21 -9.99 -5.93
CA TYR A 160 19.24 -10.92 -5.41
C TYR A 160 18.44 -11.53 -6.56
N THR A 161 18.15 -12.82 -6.46
CA THR A 161 17.43 -13.54 -7.52
C THR A 161 15.93 -13.61 -7.27
N PHE A 162 15.48 -13.44 -6.04
CA PHE A 162 14.07 -13.52 -5.61
C PHE A 162 13.35 -14.81 -6.07
N THR A 163 14.08 -15.91 -6.25
CA THR A 163 13.54 -17.17 -6.78
C THR A 163 12.49 -17.82 -5.87
N ALA A 164 12.58 -17.59 -4.57
CA ALA A 164 11.61 -18.08 -3.58
C ALA A 164 10.44 -17.11 -3.36
N GLN A 165 10.49 -15.91 -3.92
CA GLN A 165 9.50 -14.86 -3.75
C GLN A 165 8.65 -14.72 -5.03
N GLN A 166 7.46 -14.16 -4.88
CA GLN A 166 6.57 -13.87 -6.01
C GLN A 166 7.00 -12.54 -6.68
N ALA A 167 8.12 -12.58 -7.39
CA ALA A 167 8.71 -11.43 -8.05
C ALA A 167 9.28 -11.80 -9.43
N THR A 168 9.30 -10.81 -10.32
CA THR A 168 10.12 -10.78 -11.54
C THR A 168 11.24 -9.78 -11.36
N THR A 169 12.36 -9.95 -12.06
CA THR A 169 13.47 -9.00 -12.01
C THR A 169 13.79 -8.48 -13.40
N ARG A 170 14.05 -7.19 -13.52
CA ARG A 170 14.53 -6.55 -14.74
C ARG A 170 15.72 -5.64 -14.43
N ARG A 171 16.74 -5.64 -15.30
CA ARG A 171 17.87 -4.72 -15.16
C ARG A 171 17.54 -3.37 -15.79
N ARG A 172 17.76 -2.30 -15.01
CA ARG A 172 17.63 -0.92 -15.45
C ARG A 172 18.55 -0.04 -14.61
N ARG A 173 19.17 0.97 -15.20
CA ARG A 173 19.90 1.99 -14.44
C ARG A 173 18.93 2.72 -13.51
N LEU A 174 19.21 2.72 -12.22
CA LEU A 174 18.41 3.39 -11.20
C LEU A 174 18.99 4.78 -10.87
N PRO A 175 18.16 5.75 -10.47
CA PRO A 175 18.62 7.04 -10.00
C PRO A 175 19.36 6.93 -8.66
N ALA A 176 18.96 5.99 -7.79
CA ALA A 176 19.59 5.67 -6.52
C ALA A 176 19.17 4.28 -6.05
N GLY A 177 20.03 3.60 -5.30
CA GLY A 177 19.81 2.25 -4.77
C GLY A 177 20.08 1.14 -5.77
N ASP A 178 20.08 -0.11 -5.28
CA ASP A 178 20.36 -1.31 -6.07
C ASP A 178 19.11 -2.03 -6.54
N TYR A 179 18.01 -1.91 -5.78
CA TYR A 179 16.69 -2.53 -6.05
C TYR A 179 15.59 -1.50 -5.95
N ALA A 180 14.63 -1.53 -6.87
CA ALA A 180 13.53 -0.57 -6.87
C ALA A 180 12.22 -1.17 -7.39
N VAL A 181 11.10 -0.49 -7.10
CA VAL A 181 9.80 -0.74 -7.72
C VAL A 181 9.24 0.54 -8.34
N LEU A 182 8.43 0.36 -9.37
CA LEU A 182 7.79 1.46 -10.09
C LEU A 182 6.30 1.57 -9.73
N LEU A 183 5.82 2.79 -9.75
CA LEU A 183 4.41 3.11 -9.84
C LEU A 183 4.26 4.14 -10.97
N GLN A 184 3.42 3.85 -11.97
CA GLN A 184 3.22 4.72 -13.15
C GLN A 184 4.57 5.10 -13.82
N ASP A 185 5.43 4.10 -14.04
CA ASP A 185 6.79 4.20 -14.63
C ASP A 185 7.80 5.09 -13.86
N ARG A 186 7.49 5.51 -12.65
CA ARG A 186 8.39 6.27 -11.76
C ARG A 186 8.89 5.38 -10.63
N VAL A 187 10.18 5.50 -10.29
CA VAL A 187 10.74 4.85 -9.11
C VAL A 187 10.10 5.45 -7.86
N VAL A 188 9.40 4.62 -7.10
CA VAL A 188 8.68 5.06 -5.89
C VAL A 188 9.25 4.50 -4.60
N ALA A 189 9.98 3.38 -4.69
CA ALA A 189 10.73 2.86 -3.56
C ALA A 189 12.02 2.21 -4.03
N ALA A 190 13.11 2.41 -3.29
CA ALA A 190 14.40 1.81 -3.58
C ALA A 190 15.11 1.31 -2.32
N VAL A 191 15.92 0.27 -2.48
CA VAL A 191 16.78 -0.31 -1.44
C VAL A 191 18.23 -0.32 -1.92
N GLU A 192 19.09 0.28 -1.13
CA GLU A 192 20.54 0.18 -1.25
C GLU A 192 21.02 -1.01 -0.45
N ARG A 193 21.80 -1.92 -1.07
CA ARG A 193 22.41 -3.08 -0.42
C ARG A 193 23.83 -2.78 0.00
N LYS A 194 24.19 -3.13 1.21
CA LYS A 194 25.57 -2.98 1.66
C LYS A 194 26.06 -4.21 2.42
N SER A 195 27.32 -4.60 2.14
CA SER A 195 28.06 -5.44 3.08
C SER A 195 28.50 -4.60 4.30
N THR A 196 28.85 -5.25 5.40
CA THR A 196 29.39 -4.55 6.59
C THR A 196 30.66 -3.78 6.23
N ALA A 197 31.53 -4.35 5.42
CA ALA A 197 32.77 -3.68 4.99
C ALA A 197 32.50 -2.42 4.17
N ASP A 198 31.55 -2.49 3.21
CA ASP A 198 31.15 -1.34 2.38
C ASP A 198 30.46 -0.27 3.21
N LEU A 199 29.63 -0.68 4.18
CA LEU A 199 28.98 0.25 5.11
C LEU A 199 30.03 1.04 5.89
N VAL A 200 30.94 0.34 6.57
CA VAL A 200 31.98 0.97 7.39
C VAL A 200 32.90 1.86 6.54
N GLY A 201 33.35 1.38 5.40
CA GLY A 201 34.17 2.16 4.48
C GLY A 201 33.46 3.42 3.99
N SER A 202 32.17 3.35 3.69
CA SER A 202 31.37 4.49 3.25
C SER A 202 31.02 5.46 4.38
N LEU A 203 30.82 4.98 5.61
CA LEU A 203 30.63 5.80 6.81
C LEU A 203 31.90 6.62 7.10
N LEU A 204 33.06 5.95 7.21
CA LEU A 204 34.31 6.60 7.58
C LEU A 204 34.84 7.56 6.50
N SER A 205 34.54 7.32 5.23
CA SER A 205 34.89 8.20 4.12
C SER A 205 33.88 9.32 3.83
N GLY A 206 32.72 9.32 4.51
CA GLY A 206 31.62 10.25 4.26
C GLY A 206 30.79 9.96 3.00
N LYS A 207 31.13 8.93 2.22
CA LYS A 207 30.41 8.59 0.98
C LYS A 207 28.95 8.17 1.25
N LEU A 208 28.67 7.56 2.40
CA LEU A 208 27.32 7.17 2.76
C LEU A 208 26.37 8.37 2.85
N THR A 209 26.85 9.54 3.29
CA THR A 209 26.07 10.77 3.38
C THR A 209 25.50 11.18 2.02
N TYR A 210 26.31 11.08 0.96
CA TYR A 210 25.83 11.41 -0.40
C TYR A 210 24.82 10.37 -0.90
N ALA A 211 25.09 9.09 -0.70
CA ALA A 211 24.14 8.02 -1.07
C ALA A 211 22.79 8.18 -0.34
N LEU A 212 22.80 8.51 0.96
CA LEU A 212 21.58 8.77 1.72
C LEU A 212 20.86 10.02 1.23
N ALA A 213 21.58 11.07 0.82
CA ALA A 213 20.96 12.27 0.25
C ALA A 213 20.26 11.96 -1.09
N GLU A 214 20.88 11.16 -1.96
CA GLU A 214 20.26 10.69 -3.21
C GLU A 214 19.01 9.83 -2.93
N LEU A 215 19.09 8.91 -1.98
CA LEU A 215 17.98 8.06 -1.57
C LEU A 215 16.82 8.87 -0.97
N THR A 216 17.11 9.94 -0.23
CA THR A 216 16.07 10.82 0.34
C THR A 216 15.24 11.55 -0.72
N ALA A 217 15.76 11.68 -1.95
CA ALA A 217 15.00 12.25 -3.07
C ALA A 217 13.88 11.32 -3.58
N LEU A 218 13.88 10.05 -3.19
CA LEU A 218 12.84 9.09 -3.54
C LEU A 218 11.69 9.12 -2.51
N PRO A 219 10.46 8.78 -2.92
CA PRO A 219 9.31 8.70 -2.02
C PRO A 219 9.51 7.76 -0.82
N ARG A 220 10.18 6.64 -1.06
CA ARG A 220 10.57 5.66 -0.04
C ARG A 220 11.95 5.12 -0.38
N ALA A 221 12.83 5.08 0.60
CA ALA A 221 14.13 4.46 0.43
C ALA A 221 14.59 3.80 1.73
N ALA A 222 15.48 2.82 1.61
CA ALA A 222 16.11 2.18 2.76
C ALA A 222 17.50 1.65 2.38
N VAL A 223 18.35 1.45 3.37
CA VAL A 223 19.61 0.72 3.24
C VAL A 223 19.46 -0.63 3.96
N VAL A 224 19.78 -1.72 3.29
CA VAL A 224 19.83 -3.06 3.88
C VAL A 224 21.29 -3.51 4.03
N VAL A 225 21.65 -3.95 5.23
CA VAL A 225 22.98 -4.45 5.55
C VAL A 225 22.94 -5.96 5.74
N GLU A 226 23.78 -6.69 4.99
CA GLU A 226 23.83 -8.16 4.98
C GLU A 226 24.61 -8.73 6.17
N ASP A 227 24.38 -8.23 7.40
CA ASP A 227 25.05 -8.70 8.62
C ASP A 227 24.28 -8.26 9.87
N ARG A 228 24.80 -8.62 11.02
CA ARG A 228 24.29 -8.21 12.35
C ARG A 228 24.89 -6.87 12.76
N TYR A 229 24.11 -6.04 13.43
CA TYR A 229 24.60 -4.78 14.01
C TYR A 229 25.81 -5.00 14.95
N SER A 230 25.82 -6.08 15.71
CA SER A 230 26.93 -6.44 16.60
C SER A 230 28.26 -6.67 15.86
N ARG A 231 28.24 -6.95 14.56
CA ARG A 231 29.47 -7.12 13.75
C ARG A 231 30.31 -5.85 13.69
N LEU A 232 29.68 -4.67 13.76
CA LEU A 232 30.39 -3.39 13.78
C LEU A 232 31.39 -3.27 14.95
N PHE A 233 31.12 -3.96 16.06
CA PHE A 233 31.99 -3.94 17.25
C PHE A 233 33.11 -4.95 17.23
N THR A 234 33.12 -5.85 16.24
CA THR A 234 34.09 -6.97 16.11
C THR A 234 34.93 -6.89 14.85
N LEU A 235 35.06 -5.69 14.27
CA LEU A 235 35.86 -5.47 13.07
C LEU A 235 37.34 -5.31 13.43
N ASP A 236 38.19 -6.18 12.85
CA ASP A 236 39.62 -6.23 13.18
C ASP A 236 40.44 -5.04 12.64
N HIS A 237 39.91 -4.32 11.62
CA HIS A 237 40.66 -3.31 10.87
C HIS A 237 40.03 -1.92 10.83
N ALA A 238 38.95 -1.68 11.56
CA ALA A 238 38.28 -0.39 11.63
C ALA A 238 38.00 0.01 13.08
N PRO A 239 38.10 1.28 13.44
CA PRO A 239 37.69 1.74 14.76
C PRO A 239 36.17 1.62 14.89
N GLY A 240 35.70 0.46 15.37
CA GLY A 240 34.27 0.13 15.48
C GLY A 240 33.46 1.21 16.18
N ALA A 241 34.01 1.84 17.23
CA ALA A 241 33.37 2.96 17.91
C ALA A 241 33.07 4.14 16.97
N ARG A 242 34.02 4.52 16.09
CA ARG A 242 33.79 5.60 15.12
C ARG A 242 32.75 5.23 14.06
N ALA A 243 32.72 3.96 13.61
CA ALA A 243 31.73 3.50 12.63
C ALA A 243 30.31 3.52 13.23
N VAL A 244 30.16 3.12 14.49
CA VAL A 244 28.87 3.13 15.19
C VAL A 244 28.37 4.56 15.45
N GLU A 245 29.27 5.47 15.85
CA GLU A 245 28.96 6.91 16.02
C GLU A 245 28.50 7.51 14.67
N ALA A 246 29.30 7.32 13.62
CA ALA A 246 28.95 7.82 12.28
C ALA A 246 27.63 7.22 11.73
N LEU A 247 27.32 5.97 12.09
CA LEU A 247 26.03 5.35 11.74
C LEU A 247 24.87 6.04 12.47
N ALA A 248 25.02 6.32 13.77
CA ALA A 248 24.01 7.02 14.55
C ALA A 248 23.76 8.44 14.01
N GLU A 249 24.84 9.18 13.69
CA GLU A 249 24.76 10.49 13.07
C GLU A 249 24.06 10.44 11.70
N ALA A 250 24.39 9.45 10.86
CA ALA A 250 23.78 9.27 9.56
C ALA A 250 22.27 9.00 9.68
N GLN A 251 21.84 8.13 10.60
CA GLN A 251 20.42 7.84 10.83
C GLN A 251 19.67 9.07 11.41
N ALA A 252 20.31 9.82 12.29
CA ALA A 252 19.72 11.03 12.83
C ALA A 252 19.55 12.13 11.76
N ARG A 253 20.51 12.23 10.84
CA ARG A 253 20.48 13.21 9.73
C ARG A 253 19.49 12.83 8.64
N PHE A 254 19.31 11.52 8.36
CA PHE A 254 18.46 11.01 7.29
C PHE A 254 17.37 10.06 7.84
N PRO A 255 16.46 10.55 8.69
CA PRO A 255 15.46 9.70 9.36
C PRO A 255 14.45 9.05 8.39
N ALA A 256 14.32 9.60 7.18
CA ALA A 256 13.45 9.04 6.13
C ALA A 256 14.05 7.82 5.42
N VAL A 257 15.36 7.54 5.60
CA VAL A 257 16.06 6.41 4.99
C VAL A 257 16.58 5.47 6.08
N PRO A 258 15.77 4.51 6.55
CA PRO A 258 16.19 3.57 7.59
C PRO A 258 17.35 2.70 7.10
N ILE A 259 18.30 2.40 8.01
CA ILE A 259 19.40 1.46 7.81
C ILE A 259 19.09 0.21 8.64
N VAL A 260 18.87 -0.93 7.97
CA VAL A 260 18.38 -2.17 8.58
C VAL A 260 19.41 -3.27 8.43
N PHE A 261 19.74 -3.94 9.55
CA PHE A 261 20.65 -5.07 9.58
C PHE A 261 19.85 -6.38 9.50
N CYS A 262 20.14 -7.22 8.51
CA CYS A 262 19.38 -8.42 8.20
C CYS A 262 20.19 -9.72 8.36
N GLU A 263 21.17 -9.73 9.26
CA GLU A 263 21.99 -10.88 9.63
C GLU A 263 22.67 -11.67 8.49
N THR A 264 21.93 -12.03 7.47
CA THR A 264 22.40 -12.81 6.33
C THR A 264 21.86 -12.28 5.01
N ARG A 265 22.56 -12.59 3.91
CA ARG A 265 22.12 -12.24 2.57
C ARG A 265 20.71 -12.77 2.20
N PRO A 266 20.32 -14.03 2.51
CA PRO A 266 18.95 -14.48 2.27
C PRO A 266 17.89 -13.70 3.06
N LEU A 267 18.18 -13.31 4.30
CA LEU A 267 17.27 -12.48 5.10
C LEU A 267 17.18 -11.05 4.57
N ALA A 268 18.30 -10.50 4.09
CA ALA A 268 18.32 -9.19 3.45
C ALA A 268 17.50 -9.18 2.14
N GLN A 269 17.60 -10.23 1.32
CA GLN A 269 16.76 -10.42 0.14
C GLN A 269 15.27 -10.51 0.53
N GLU A 270 14.92 -11.31 1.55
CA GLU A 270 13.55 -11.47 2.02
C GLU A 270 12.98 -10.15 2.56
N TRP A 271 13.77 -9.42 3.33
CA TRP A 271 13.39 -8.11 3.84
C TRP A 271 13.17 -7.11 2.71
N THR A 272 14.09 -7.04 1.74
CA THR A 272 14.00 -6.17 0.56
C THR A 272 12.71 -6.43 -0.21
N TYR A 273 12.40 -7.69 -0.50
CA TYR A 273 11.17 -8.08 -1.18
C TYR A 273 9.92 -7.60 -0.44
N ARG A 274 9.83 -7.86 0.87
CA ARG A 274 8.66 -7.47 1.68
C ARG A 274 8.52 -5.97 1.79
N TRP A 275 9.63 -5.29 1.99
CA TRP A 275 9.61 -3.85 2.16
C TRP A 275 9.23 -3.12 0.88
N LEU A 276 9.80 -3.49 -0.27
CA LEU A 276 9.42 -2.94 -1.57
C LEU A 276 7.94 -3.20 -1.89
N GLY A 277 7.45 -4.40 -1.60
CA GLY A 277 6.04 -4.74 -1.77
C GLY A 277 5.12 -3.92 -0.86
N ALA A 278 5.52 -3.69 0.39
CA ALA A 278 4.78 -2.86 1.33
C ALA A 278 4.72 -1.39 0.87
N CYS A 279 5.87 -0.86 0.43
CA CYS A 279 5.95 0.50 -0.10
C CYS A 279 5.06 0.68 -1.34
N LEU A 280 5.13 -0.26 -2.29
CA LEU A 280 4.30 -0.20 -3.50
C LEU A 280 2.81 -0.24 -3.15
N ALA A 281 2.40 -1.14 -2.27
CA ALA A 281 1.01 -1.26 -1.85
C ALA A 281 0.50 0.02 -1.15
N GLU A 282 1.31 0.61 -0.28
CA GLU A 282 0.96 1.85 0.44
C GLU A 282 0.87 3.05 -0.50
N LEU A 283 1.84 3.19 -1.41
CA LEU A 283 1.87 4.31 -2.36
C LEU A 283 0.78 4.17 -3.43
N THR A 284 0.46 2.95 -3.87
CA THR A 284 -0.69 2.70 -4.75
C THR A 284 -1.99 3.09 -4.05
N ALA A 285 -2.18 2.66 -2.80
CA ALA A 285 -3.37 3.02 -2.03
C ALA A 285 -3.51 4.55 -1.83
N THR A 286 -2.39 5.26 -1.71
CA THR A 286 -2.37 6.73 -1.61
C THR A 286 -2.69 7.39 -2.95
N ALA A 287 -2.14 6.89 -4.05
CA ALA A 287 -2.44 7.39 -5.40
C ALA A 287 -3.92 7.20 -5.76
N ASP A 288 -4.48 6.03 -5.44
CA ASP A 288 -5.88 5.69 -5.68
C ASP A 288 -6.85 6.47 -4.77
N THR A 289 -6.38 7.25 -3.80
CA THR A 289 -7.25 7.99 -2.89
C THR A 289 -8.07 9.04 -3.64
N ARG A 290 -7.46 9.78 -4.58
CA ARG A 290 -8.17 10.75 -5.43
C ARG A 290 -9.18 10.07 -6.34
N ASP A 291 -8.79 8.94 -6.93
CA ASP A 291 -9.67 8.13 -7.78
C ASP A 291 -10.82 7.55 -6.96
N LEU A 292 -10.55 7.14 -5.71
CA LEU A 292 -11.59 6.69 -4.79
C LEU A 292 -12.59 7.80 -4.44
N GLU A 293 -12.13 9.01 -4.15
CA GLU A 293 -13.02 10.15 -3.87
C GLU A 293 -13.96 10.41 -5.04
N THR A 294 -13.41 10.41 -6.26
CA THR A 294 -14.18 10.62 -7.49
C THR A 294 -15.16 9.47 -7.74
N THR A 295 -14.67 8.22 -7.65
CA THR A 295 -15.48 7.00 -7.80
C THR A 295 -16.58 6.92 -6.73
N PHE A 296 -16.29 7.39 -5.52
CA PHE A 296 -17.23 7.37 -4.42
C PHE A 296 -18.35 8.39 -4.63
N ALA A 297 -18.00 9.60 -5.08
CA ALA A 297 -18.96 10.66 -5.38
C ALA A 297 -19.82 10.33 -6.63
N ALA A 298 -19.22 9.73 -7.65
CA ALA A 298 -19.91 9.35 -8.89
C ALA A 298 -20.77 8.09 -8.76
N GLY A 299 -20.71 7.36 -7.62
CA GLY A 299 -21.43 6.10 -7.45
C GLY A 299 -20.84 4.91 -8.19
N ASP A 300 -19.66 5.07 -8.80
CA ASP A 300 -18.98 4.01 -9.54
C ASP A 300 -18.61 2.78 -8.66
N PRO A 301 -18.44 1.59 -9.23
CA PRO A 301 -18.06 0.40 -8.48
C PRO A 301 -16.74 0.57 -7.73
N LEU A 302 -16.68 0.06 -6.49
CA LEU A 302 -15.44 0.07 -5.70
C LEU A 302 -14.33 -0.73 -6.39
N PRO A 303 -13.05 -0.31 -6.23
CA PRO A 303 -11.92 -1.09 -6.73
C PRO A 303 -11.93 -2.51 -6.15
N THR A 304 -11.58 -3.46 -7.00
CA THR A 304 -11.49 -4.88 -6.60
C THR A 304 -10.33 -5.08 -5.62
N PRO A 305 -10.53 -5.80 -4.49
CA PRO A 305 -9.45 -6.08 -3.55
C PRO A 305 -8.29 -6.83 -4.24
N PRO A 306 -7.05 -6.68 -3.75
CA PRO A 306 -5.93 -7.48 -4.23
C PRO A 306 -6.25 -8.97 -4.17
N VAL A 307 -5.86 -9.69 -5.22
CA VAL A 307 -6.15 -11.11 -5.38
C VAL A 307 -5.47 -11.94 -4.29
N ASP A 308 -6.24 -12.69 -3.50
CA ASP A 308 -5.69 -13.63 -2.52
C ASP A 308 -5.12 -14.88 -3.23
N PRO A 309 -3.80 -15.13 -3.17
CA PRO A 309 -3.20 -16.32 -3.76
C PRO A 309 -3.72 -17.66 -3.21
N ALA A 310 -4.33 -17.69 -2.01
CA ALA A 310 -5.00 -18.90 -1.53
C ALA A 310 -6.29 -19.14 -2.31
N ALA A 311 -7.05 -18.10 -2.56
CA ALA A 311 -8.24 -18.16 -3.42
C ALA A 311 -7.88 -18.54 -4.87
N VAL A 312 -6.75 -18.01 -5.39
CA VAL A 312 -6.24 -18.38 -6.72
C VAL A 312 -5.90 -19.87 -6.79
N ARG A 313 -5.23 -20.42 -5.78
CA ARG A 313 -4.88 -21.84 -5.75
C ARG A 313 -6.10 -22.76 -5.60
N ALA A 314 -7.06 -22.37 -4.77
CA ALA A 314 -8.30 -23.10 -4.64
C ALA A 314 -9.03 -23.13 -5.99
N TRP A 315 -9.22 -21.96 -6.59
CA TRP A 315 -9.85 -21.86 -7.92
C TRP A 315 -9.08 -22.64 -9.00
N ALA A 316 -7.74 -22.56 -9.03
CA ALA A 316 -6.92 -23.27 -9.99
C ALA A 316 -7.11 -24.79 -9.89
N ARG A 317 -7.16 -25.34 -8.67
CA ARG A 317 -7.43 -26.76 -8.43
C ARG A 317 -8.83 -27.17 -8.89
N ASP A 318 -9.83 -26.33 -8.58
CA ASP A 318 -11.22 -26.56 -8.98
C ASP A 318 -11.41 -26.53 -10.52
N ASN A 319 -10.50 -25.82 -11.21
CA ASN A 319 -10.48 -25.73 -12.69
C ASN A 319 -9.42 -26.62 -13.34
N GLY A 320 -8.86 -27.59 -12.61
CA GLY A 320 -7.92 -28.58 -13.16
C GLY A 320 -6.53 -28.03 -13.51
N LEU A 321 -6.18 -26.82 -13.03
CA LEU A 321 -4.87 -26.23 -13.25
C LEU A 321 -3.88 -26.69 -12.20
N THR A 322 -2.71 -27.16 -12.64
CA THR A 322 -1.65 -27.58 -11.72
C THR A 322 -0.99 -26.37 -11.05
N VAL A 323 -1.09 -26.30 -9.73
CA VAL A 323 -0.48 -25.22 -8.93
C VAL A 323 0.09 -25.78 -7.64
N SER A 324 1.29 -25.34 -7.27
CA SER A 324 1.94 -25.73 -6.02
C SER A 324 1.19 -25.19 -4.81
N ASP A 325 1.09 -25.96 -3.72
CA ASP A 325 0.45 -25.55 -2.46
C ASP A 325 1.22 -24.43 -1.77
N ARG A 326 2.51 -24.29 -2.05
CA ARG A 326 3.41 -23.28 -1.45
C ARG A 326 4.25 -22.60 -2.53
N GLY A 327 4.77 -21.41 -2.22
CA GLY A 327 5.62 -20.68 -3.12
C GLY A 327 4.86 -19.75 -4.08
N ARG A 328 5.45 -19.48 -5.23
CA ARG A 328 4.92 -18.55 -6.24
C ARG A 328 3.77 -19.17 -7.03
N VAL A 329 2.66 -18.45 -7.17
CA VAL A 329 1.61 -18.79 -8.14
C VAL A 329 2.11 -18.41 -9.54
N PRO A 330 2.05 -19.32 -10.53
CA PRO A 330 2.42 -18.98 -11.90
C PRO A 330 1.61 -17.81 -12.45
N ALA A 331 2.28 -16.92 -13.21
CA ALA A 331 1.63 -15.73 -13.77
C ALA A 331 0.43 -16.08 -14.66
N ALA A 332 0.53 -17.18 -15.44
CA ALA A 332 -0.57 -17.66 -16.28
C ALA A 332 -1.83 -18.02 -15.46
N VAL A 333 -1.66 -18.67 -14.30
CA VAL A 333 -2.76 -19.01 -13.39
C VAL A 333 -3.37 -17.77 -12.77
N LEU A 334 -2.54 -16.80 -12.40
CA LEU A 334 -2.99 -15.52 -11.83
C LEU A 334 -3.82 -14.72 -12.86
N ASN A 335 -3.33 -14.64 -14.09
CA ASN A 335 -4.02 -13.95 -15.18
C ASN A 335 -5.36 -14.62 -15.52
N ALA A 336 -5.40 -15.94 -15.57
CA ALA A 336 -6.64 -16.69 -15.80
C ALA A 336 -7.66 -16.47 -14.66
N TYR A 337 -7.18 -16.42 -13.41
CA TYR A 337 -8.02 -16.12 -12.26
C TYR A 337 -8.62 -14.71 -12.31
N THR A 338 -7.84 -13.71 -12.70
CA THR A 338 -8.33 -12.33 -12.80
C THR A 338 -9.29 -12.13 -13.97
N ALA A 339 -9.08 -12.87 -15.07
CA ALA A 339 -9.93 -12.81 -16.24
C ALA A 339 -11.28 -13.56 -16.10
N ARG A 340 -11.43 -14.42 -15.06
CA ARG A 340 -12.66 -15.26 -14.88
C ARG A 340 -13.94 -14.45 -14.68
N ASP A 341 -13.82 -13.23 -14.11
CA ASP A 341 -14.96 -12.35 -13.81
C ASP A 341 -15.15 -11.27 -14.91
N ASP A 342 -14.38 -11.32 -16.01
CA ASP A 342 -14.51 -10.40 -17.14
C ASP A 342 -15.63 -10.87 -18.07
N PRO A 343 -16.74 -10.11 -18.21
CA PRO A 343 -17.86 -10.50 -19.06
C PRO A 343 -17.49 -10.61 -20.55
N LEU A 344 -16.36 -10.03 -20.99
CA LEU A 344 -15.90 -10.10 -22.37
C LEU A 344 -15.25 -11.46 -22.72
N VAL A 345 -14.74 -12.19 -21.74
CA VAL A 345 -14.13 -13.52 -21.96
C VAL A 345 -15.20 -14.59 -22.24
N HIS A 346 -16.39 -14.43 -21.68
CA HIS A 346 -17.50 -15.37 -21.92
C HIS A 346 -18.18 -15.24 -23.29
N LEU A 347 -17.96 -14.13 -24.01
CA LEU A 347 -18.48 -13.95 -25.38
C LEU A 347 -17.58 -14.59 -26.44
N SER A 348 -16.28 -14.72 -26.20
CA SER A 348 -15.35 -15.35 -27.16
C SER A 348 -15.38 -16.86 -27.17
N SER A 349 -15.82 -17.51 -26.07
CA SER A 349 -15.92 -18.97 -25.96
C SER A 349 -17.21 -19.57 -26.59
N ARG A 350 -18.19 -18.73 -26.98
CA ARG A 350 -19.43 -19.17 -27.64
C ARG A 350 -19.40 -19.10 -29.18
N SER A 351 -18.31 -18.57 -29.77
CA SER A 351 -18.16 -18.44 -31.22
C SER A 351 -17.41 -19.56 -31.91
N GLY A 352 -17.17 -20.69 -31.23
CA GLY A 352 -16.54 -21.87 -31.75
C GLY A 352 -17.57 -22.95 -32.22
N ALA A 353 -18.56 -22.59 -33.02
CA ALA A 353 -19.36 -23.55 -33.70
C ALA A 353 -18.57 -24.13 -34.90
N THR A 354 -18.14 -25.37 -34.77
CA THR A 354 -17.54 -26.18 -35.84
C THR A 354 -18.49 -26.24 -37.05
N PRO A 355 -18.09 -25.93 -38.28
CA PRO A 355 -18.92 -26.20 -39.45
C PRO A 355 -19.04 -27.71 -39.66
N GLY A 356 -20.26 -28.20 -39.65
CA GLY A 356 -20.60 -29.59 -39.96
C GLY A 356 -20.15 -30.01 -41.37
N PRO A 357 -19.97 -31.30 -41.62
CA PRO A 357 -19.48 -31.80 -42.92
C PRO A 357 -20.48 -31.53 -44.05
N VAL A 358 -19.96 -30.98 -45.12
CA VAL A 358 -20.68 -30.74 -46.38
C VAL A 358 -21.03 -32.11 -47.01
N PRO A 359 -22.29 -32.38 -47.43
CA PRO A 359 -22.61 -33.62 -48.11
C PRO A 359 -21.99 -33.64 -49.51
N ALA A 360 -21.38 -34.76 -49.88
CA ALA A 360 -20.84 -35.03 -51.21
C ALA A 360 -21.93 -35.01 -52.26
N VAL A 361 -21.78 -34.15 -53.25
CA VAL A 361 -22.58 -34.18 -54.49
C VAL A 361 -22.01 -35.23 -55.40
N ALA A 362 -22.81 -36.27 -55.67
CA ALA A 362 -22.55 -37.24 -56.76
C ALA A 362 -22.78 -36.52 -58.10
N SER A 363 -21.83 -36.65 -59.00
CA SER A 363 -21.96 -36.26 -60.39
C SER A 363 -22.10 -37.53 -61.25
N PRO A 364 -22.82 -37.45 -62.38
CA PRO A 364 -23.23 -38.59 -63.15
C PRO A 364 -22.13 -39.30 -63.97
#